data_bd80a9e0d65edfbb614448cd9e042c0c
#
_entry.id   bd80a9e0d65edfbb614448cd9e042c0c
#
_cell.length_a   1.000
_cell.length_b   1.000
_cell.length_c   1.000
_cell.angle_alpha   90.00
_cell.angle_beta   90.00
_cell.angle_gamma   90.00
#
_symmetry.space_group_name_H-M   'P 1'
#
loop_
_entity.id
_entity.type
_entity.pdbx_description
1 polymer ?
#
loop_
_entity_poly.entity_id
_entity_poly.type
_entity_poly.pdbx_seq_one_letter_code
_entity_poly.pdbx_strand_id
1 'polypeptide(L)'
;MAVERVAGSSWNQWPDVHGMGGRMPVESAGLPASGPVPEPINAFLLKKNDELWLIDAGCGRELGPRFGKASAALLSAGYALDQIQGVIISHMHEDHVGGLIKEDGSALYPNATLFLSHEELAFWTDPTAPEKHPQMSQAGLFKLANSALTAYAPRIKALPADAHVIPGVSLIPLHGHTPGHSGIQIESGGQRVLIWGDVIHSTLLQLRYPHWSIGFDMDPVQALDTRVRLLERLANEDMLVTGPHVMGIGHVHTCCAGGYELKLVSRT
;
A
#
# COMPACT_ATOMS: atom_id res chain seq x y z
N MET A 1 15.63 1.49 -14.12
CA MET A 1 15.22 0.94 -12.81
C MET A 1 14.44 -0.32 -13.06
N ALA A 2 14.55 -1.30 -12.20
CA ALA A 2 13.72 -2.49 -12.21
C ALA A 2 12.87 -2.51 -10.93
N VAL A 3 11.61 -2.89 -11.05
CA VAL A 3 10.69 -3.06 -9.92
C VAL A 3 10.31 -4.54 -9.85
N GLU A 4 10.57 -5.15 -8.71
CA GLU A 4 10.27 -6.57 -8.48
C GLU A 4 9.29 -6.68 -7.30
N ARG A 5 8.24 -7.48 -7.46
CA ARG A 5 7.36 -7.85 -6.37
C ARG A 5 8.07 -8.87 -5.48
N VAL A 6 8.35 -8.49 -4.24
CA VAL A 6 9.17 -9.29 -3.32
C VAL A 6 8.35 -10.28 -2.51
N ALA A 7 7.10 -9.96 -2.20
CA ALA A 7 6.24 -10.85 -1.43
C ALA A 7 4.78 -10.71 -1.84
N GLY A 8 4.10 -11.83 -1.79
CA GLY A 8 2.65 -11.88 -1.85
C GLY A 8 2.18 -12.97 -0.91
N SER A 9 1.41 -12.63 0.11
CA SER A 9 0.63 -13.55 0.91
C SER A 9 -0.84 -13.22 0.69
N SER A 10 -1.70 -14.22 0.59
CA SER A 10 -3.13 -13.98 0.45
C SER A 10 -3.76 -13.77 1.82
N TRP A 11 -4.41 -12.65 2.01
CA TRP A 11 -5.23 -12.36 3.18
C TRP A 11 -6.70 -12.64 2.88
N ASN A 12 -7.43 -13.10 3.91
CA ASN A 12 -8.72 -13.74 3.70
C ASN A 12 -9.87 -13.16 4.53
N GLN A 13 -9.81 -11.91 4.95
CA GLN A 13 -10.96 -11.33 5.67
C GLN A 13 -11.27 -9.93 5.14
N TRP A 14 -12.43 -9.84 4.49
CA TRP A 14 -13.05 -8.56 4.20
C TRP A 14 -13.95 -8.20 5.38
N PRO A 15 -13.68 -7.07 6.07
CA PRO A 15 -14.71 -6.44 6.86
C PRO A 15 -15.80 -5.92 5.90
N ASP A 16 -16.97 -5.69 6.45
CA ASP A 16 -18.16 -5.26 5.71
C ASP A 16 -17.85 -4.19 4.64
N VAL A 17 -18.09 -4.51 3.38
CA VAL A 17 -18.05 -3.54 2.27
C VAL A 17 -19.30 -2.70 2.34
N HIS A 18 -19.15 -1.39 2.52
CA HIS A 18 -20.25 -0.45 2.55
C HIS A 18 -20.23 0.41 1.29
N GLY A 19 -21.26 0.28 0.45
CA GLY A 19 -21.52 1.27 -0.61
C GLY A 19 -22.17 2.52 -0.04
N MET A 20 -22.00 3.67 -0.69
CA MET A 20 -22.80 4.87 -0.42
C MET A 20 -24.29 4.56 -0.74
N GLY A 21 -25.07 4.27 0.29
CA GLY A 21 -26.50 3.91 0.15
C GLY A 21 -26.90 2.54 0.66
N GLY A 22 -26.00 1.77 1.28
CA GLY A 22 -26.32 0.48 1.92
C GLY A 22 -25.33 -0.64 1.61
N ARG A 23 -25.52 -1.74 2.32
CA ARG A 23 -24.74 -2.98 2.14
C ARG A 23 -25.09 -3.60 0.78
N MET A 24 -24.16 -3.59 -0.17
CA MET A 24 -24.35 -4.29 -1.43
C MET A 24 -23.91 -5.75 -1.29
N PRO A 25 -24.70 -6.71 -1.73
CA PRO A 25 -24.32 -8.11 -1.70
C PRO A 25 -23.10 -8.37 -2.60
N VAL A 26 -22.05 -8.96 -2.06
CA VAL A 26 -20.84 -9.40 -2.80
C VAL A 26 -21.21 -10.32 -3.97
N GLU A 27 -22.34 -11.01 -3.84
CA GLU A 27 -23.00 -11.85 -4.87
C GLU A 27 -23.24 -11.10 -6.19
N SER A 28 -23.55 -9.80 -6.14
CA SER A 28 -23.75 -9.00 -7.36
C SER A 28 -22.48 -8.82 -8.17
N ALA A 29 -21.32 -9.07 -7.56
CA ALA A 29 -20.02 -9.11 -8.24
C ALA A 29 -19.61 -10.51 -8.70
N GLY A 30 -20.50 -11.52 -8.54
CA GLY A 30 -20.22 -12.91 -8.87
C GLY A 30 -19.33 -13.63 -7.86
N LEU A 31 -19.19 -13.05 -6.67
CA LEU A 31 -18.44 -13.62 -5.55
C LEU A 31 -19.41 -14.34 -4.58
N PRO A 32 -18.93 -15.36 -3.82
CA PRO A 32 -19.76 -16.04 -2.83
C PRO A 32 -20.29 -15.03 -1.77
N ALA A 33 -21.53 -15.23 -1.36
CA ALA A 33 -22.20 -14.40 -0.33
C ALA A 33 -21.47 -14.39 1.01
N SER A 34 -20.64 -15.40 1.23
CA SER A 34 -19.83 -15.54 2.45
C SER A 34 -18.52 -16.22 2.11
N GLY A 35 -17.47 -15.79 2.76
CA GLY A 35 -16.14 -16.35 2.61
C GLY A 35 -15.10 -15.27 2.24
N PRO A 36 -13.83 -15.62 2.40
CA PRO A 36 -12.75 -14.68 2.17
C PRO A 36 -12.54 -14.41 0.67
N VAL A 37 -12.37 -13.15 0.31
CA VAL A 37 -11.81 -12.77 -0.99
C VAL A 37 -10.29 -12.77 -0.83
N PRO A 38 -9.55 -13.61 -1.56
CA PRO A 38 -8.10 -13.65 -1.44
C PRO A 38 -7.49 -12.37 -2.02
N GLU A 39 -6.81 -11.61 -1.18
CA GLU A 39 -6.08 -10.40 -1.56
C GLU A 39 -4.60 -10.60 -1.23
N PRO A 40 -3.68 -10.23 -2.12
CA PRO A 40 -2.26 -10.26 -1.81
C PRO A 40 -1.87 -9.14 -0.87
N ILE A 41 -0.77 -9.32 -0.14
CA ILE A 41 -0.04 -8.23 0.52
C ILE A 41 1.34 -8.20 -0.11
N ASN A 42 1.58 -7.22 -0.96
CA ASN A 42 2.82 -7.08 -1.71
C ASN A 42 3.70 -5.99 -1.11
N ALA A 43 5.00 -6.26 -1.06
CA ALA A 43 6.05 -5.24 -0.99
C ALA A 43 6.84 -5.27 -2.30
N PHE A 44 7.47 -4.15 -2.67
CA PHE A 44 8.16 -4.05 -3.96
C PHE A 44 9.62 -3.65 -3.75
N LEU A 45 10.52 -4.40 -4.40
CA LEU A 45 11.93 -4.03 -4.46
C LEU A 45 12.16 -3.18 -5.72
N LEU A 46 12.68 -1.98 -5.51
CA LEU A 46 13.15 -1.10 -6.57
C LEU A 46 14.67 -1.17 -6.62
N LYS A 47 15.19 -1.63 -7.75
CA LYS A 47 16.63 -1.61 -8.03
C LYS A 47 16.96 -0.46 -8.97
N LYS A 48 17.84 0.41 -8.51
CA LYS A 48 18.35 1.55 -9.29
C LYS A 48 19.87 1.55 -9.25
N ASN A 49 20.52 1.15 -10.35
CA ASN A 49 21.94 0.85 -10.37
C ASN A 49 22.28 -0.21 -9.31
N ASP A 50 23.16 0.12 -8.37
CA ASP A 50 23.55 -0.74 -7.25
C ASP A 50 22.77 -0.45 -5.96
N GLU A 51 21.82 0.50 -6.01
CA GLU A 51 20.98 0.88 -4.87
C GLU A 51 19.72 0.02 -4.82
N LEU A 52 19.38 -0.43 -3.62
CA LEU A 52 18.18 -1.20 -3.33
C LEU A 52 17.23 -0.39 -2.43
N TRP A 53 15.99 -0.27 -2.87
CA TRP A 53 14.94 0.47 -2.21
C TRP A 53 13.73 -0.45 -2.04
N LEU A 54 13.08 -0.38 -0.90
CA LEU A 54 11.86 -1.12 -0.66
C LEU A 54 10.67 -0.15 -0.68
N ILE A 55 9.56 -0.56 -1.27
CA ILE A 55 8.28 0.16 -1.21
C ILE A 55 7.32 -0.72 -0.43
N ASP A 56 6.86 -0.20 0.69
CA ASP A 56 6.22 -0.91 1.79
C ASP A 56 7.05 -2.11 2.28
N ALA A 57 6.73 -2.64 3.45
CA ALA A 57 7.50 -3.71 4.06
C ALA A 57 6.68 -4.99 4.32
N GLY A 58 5.39 -4.96 3.97
CA GLY A 58 4.47 -6.03 4.29
C GLY A 58 4.10 -6.07 5.78
N CYS A 59 3.32 -7.06 6.16
CA CYS A 59 2.73 -7.18 7.50
C CYS A 59 3.67 -7.76 8.57
N GLY A 60 4.87 -8.18 8.23
CA GLY A 60 5.74 -8.82 9.20
C GLY A 60 5.06 -10.04 9.86
N ARG A 61 5.07 -10.09 11.19
CA ARG A 61 4.46 -11.17 11.98
C ARG A 61 3.05 -10.85 12.49
N GLU A 62 2.61 -9.62 12.34
CA GLU A 62 1.40 -9.08 12.97
C GLU A 62 0.14 -9.86 12.59
N LEU A 63 0.05 -10.29 11.33
CA LEU A 63 -1.11 -11.05 10.82
C LEU A 63 -0.94 -12.59 10.91
N GLY A 64 0.09 -13.06 11.61
CA GLY A 64 0.30 -14.48 11.89
C GLY A 64 1.27 -15.19 10.93
N PRO A 65 1.52 -16.50 11.13
CA PRO A 65 2.67 -17.21 10.54
C PRO A 65 2.59 -17.44 9.02
N ARG A 66 1.42 -17.24 8.40
CA ARG A 66 1.25 -17.36 6.95
C ARG A 66 1.68 -16.10 6.19
N PHE A 67 1.90 -15.00 6.90
CA PHE A 67 2.20 -13.69 6.39
C PHE A 67 3.66 -13.30 6.64
N GLY A 68 4.05 -12.07 6.30
CA GLY A 68 5.37 -11.53 6.64
C GLY A 68 6.53 -12.16 5.86
N LYS A 69 6.33 -12.49 4.60
CA LYS A 69 7.32 -13.20 3.77
C LYS A 69 8.27 -12.26 3.01
N ALA A 70 8.11 -10.94 3.12
CA ALA A 70 8.90 -9.97 2.35
C ALA A 70 10.41 -10.13 2.59
N SER A 71 10.85 -10.18 3.84
CA SER A 71 12.26 -10.35 4.19
C SER A 71 12.83 -11.71 3.74
N ALA A 72 12.05 -12.78 3.91
CA ALA A 72 12.46 -14.11 3.45
C ALA A 72 12.57 -14.17 1.92
N ALA A 73 11.67 -13.51 1.20
CA ALA A 73 11.72 -13.42 -0.25
C ALA A 73 12.93 -12.62 -0.75
N LEU A 74 13.28 -11.51 -0.08
CA LEU A 74 14.50 -10.74 -0.37
C LEU A 74 15.75 -11.62 -0.21
N LEU A 75 15.87 -12.30 0.93
CA LEU A 75 16.99 -13.20 1.20
C LEU A 75 17.08 -14.35 0.18
N SER A 76 15.94 -14.94 -0.20
CA SER A 76 15.88 -16.01 -1.21
C SER A 76 16.26 -15.52 -2.60
N ALA A 77 16.02 -14.25 -2.89
CA ALA A 77 16.44 -13.60 -4.15
C ALA A 77 17.92 -13.14 -4.12
N GLY A 78 18.64 -13.41 -3.03
CA GLY A 78 20.07 -13.10 -2.88
C GLY A 78 20.35 -11.68 -2.37
N TYR A 79 19.36 -10.96 -1.88
CA TYR A 79 19.52 -9.61 -1.31
C TYR A 79 19.61 -9.68 0.21
N ALA A 80 20.67 -9.12 0.80
CA ALA A 80 20.78 -8.98 2.24
C ALA A 80 19.95 -7.77 2.73
N LEU A 81 19.37 -7.88 3.94
CA LEU A 81 18.48 -6.84 4.48
C LEU A 81 19.21 -5.54 4.81
N ASP A 82 20.50 -5.60 5.09
CA ASP A 82 21.36 -4.44 5.33
C ASP A 82 21.80 -3.71 4.03
N GLN A 83 21.55 -4.30 2.87
CA GLN A 83 21.74 -3.65 1.57
C GLN A 83 20.61 -2.68 1.20
N ILE A 84 19.45 -2.75 1.88
CA ILE A 84 18.33 -1.83 1.64
C ILE A 84 18.72 -0.44 2.17
N GLN A 85 18.79 0.54 1.26
CA GLN A 85 19.21 1.91 1.57
C GLN A 85 18.06 2.81 1.98
N GLY A 86 16.86 2.50 1.53
CA GLY A 86 15.65 3.22 1.90
C GLY A 86 14.40 2.36 1.81
N VAL A 87 13.44 2.68 2.66
CA VAL A 87 12.09 2.14 2.60
C VAL A 87 11.13 3.30 2.42
N ILE A 88 10.32 3.24 1.38
CA ILE A 88 9.31 4.25 1.05
C ILE A 88 7.96 3.67 1.47
N ILE A 89 7.30 4.32 2.40
CA ILE A 89 6.02 3.88 2.96
C ILE A 89 4.88 4.65 2.33
N SER A 90 3.90 3.92 1.79
CA SER A 90 2.67 4.48 1.26
C SER A 90 1.80 5.05 2.38
N HIS A 91 1.62 4.28 3.45
CA HIS A 91 0.93 4.65 4.69
C HIS A 91 1.28 3.66 5.81
N MET A 92 0.85 3.92 7.04
CA MET A 92 1.36 3.17 8.19
C MET A 92 0.38 2.14 8.77
N HIS A 93 -0.48 1.53 7.96
CA HIS A 93 -1.22 0.35 8.40
C HIS A 93 -0.29 -0.88 8.55
N GLU A 94 -0.76 -1.86 9.31
CA GLU A 94 0.02 -3.02 9.78
C GLU A 94 0.59 -3.88 8.65
N ASP A 95 -0.11 -3.99 7.55
CA ASP A 95 0.29 -4.78 6.39
C ASP A 95 1.29 -4.05 5.46
N HIS A 96 1.61 -2.79 5.76
CA HIS A 96 2.64 -1.99 5.09
C HIS A 96 3.89 -1.78 5.96
N VAL A 97 3.72 -1.69 7.30
CA VAL A 97 4.83 -1.37 8.20
C VAL A 97 5.22 -2.48 9.17
N GLY A 98 4.41 -3.53 9.31
CA GLY A 98 4.72 -4.63 10.23
C GLY A 98 6.04 -5.33 9.93
N GLY A 99 6.45 -5.34 8.66
CA GLY A 99 7.74 -5.87 8.24
C GLY A 99 8.95 -4.95 8.45
N LEU A 100 8.76 -3.76 9.05
CA LEU A 100 9.88 -2.84 9.35
C LEU A 100 10.68 -3.24 10.58
N ILE A 101 10.08 -3.95 11.52
CA ILE A 101 10.69 -4.23 12.83
C ILE A 101 10.85 -5.73 13.07
N LYS A 102 11.87 -6.05 13.84
CA LYS A 102 12.10 -7.39 14.39
C LYS A 102 11.27 -7.60 15.67
N GLU A 103 11.33 -8.84 16.18
CA GLU A 103 10.64 -9.22 17.42
C GLU A 103 11.14 -8.43 18.65
N ASP A 104 12.43 -8.06 18.64
CA ASP A 104 13.04 -7.23 19.68
C ASP A 104 12.76 -5.73 19.53
N GLY A 105 11.96 -5.33 18.54
CA GLY A 105 11.62 -3.94 18.23
C GLY A 105 12.69 -3.18 17.45
N SER A 106 13.82 -3.80 17.12
CA SER A 106 14.86 -3.15 16.30
C SER A 106 14.50 -3.13 14.82
N ALA A 107 15.11 -2.18 14.06
CA ALA A 107 14.91 -2.06 12.63
C ALA A 107 15.31 -3.34 11.89
N LEU A 108 14.41 -3.87 11.04
CA LEU A 108 14.70 -5.04 10.21
C LEU A 108 15.67 -4.69 9.07
N TYR A 109 15.59 -3.47 8.54
CA TYR A 109 16.50 -2.94 7.51
C TYR A 109 17.44 -1.92 8.16
N PRO A 110 18.56 -2.35 8.75
CA PRO A 110 19.34 -1.54 9.71
C PRO A 110 19.99 -0.30 9.10
N ASN A 111 20.25 -0.31 7.79
CA ASN A 111 20.89 0.81 7.09
C ASN A 111 19.87 1.71 6.36
N ALA A 112 18.60 1.32 6.30
CA ALA A 112 17.61 2.04 5.54
C ALA A 112 17.18 3.36 6.19
N THR A 113 16.97 4.37 5.35
CA THR A 113 16.20 5.57 5.70
C THR A 113 14.73 5.30 5.42
N LEU A 114 13.85 5.67 6.34
CA LEU A 114 12.40 5.55 6.19
C LEU A 114 11.83 6.84 5.59
N PHE A 115 11.13 6.74 4.48
CA PHE A 115 10.48 7.86 3.79
C PHE A 115 8.96 7.70 3.84
N LEU A 116 8.25 8.77 4.19
CA LEU A 116 6.79 8.82 4.18
C LEU A 116 6.34 10.30 4.04
N SER A 117 5.04 10.53 3.86
CA SER A 117 4.52 11.90 3.79
C SER A 117 4.56 12.60 5.17
N HIS A 118 4.61 13.94 5.15
CA HIS A 118 4.50 14.74 6.38
C HIS A 118 3.18 14.50 7.10
N GLU A 119 2.10 14.40 6.36
CA GLU A 119 0.75 14.22 6.87
C GLU A 119 0.61 12.86 7.55
N GLU A 120 1.21 11.83 6.97
CA GLU A 120 1.20 10.47 7.54
C GLU A 120 1.98 10.43 8.85
N LEU A 121 3.21 10.98 8.86
CA LEU A 121 4.00 11.08 10.09
C LEU A 121 3.27 11.87 11.17
N ALA A 122 2.70 13.03 10.81
CA ALA A 122 2.01 13.90 11.75
C ALA A 122 0.80 13.20 12.39
N PHE A 123 0.01 12.46 11.60
CA PHE A 123 -1.13 11.72 12.10
C PHE A 123 -0.73 10.63 13.11
N TRP A 124 0.23 9.78 12.75
CA TRP A 124 0.61 8.63 13.60
C TRP A 124 1.41 9.04 14.85
N THR A 125 1.96 10.24 14.86
CA THR A 125 2.67 10.82 16.04
C THR A 125 1.81 11.80 16.84
N ASP A 126 0.59 12.11 16.41
CA ASP A 126 -0.35 12.94 17.20
C ASP A 126 -0.77 12.17 18.46
N PRO A 127 -0.43 12.66 19.67
CA PRO A 127 -0.79 11.99 20.92
C PRO A 127 -2.30 11.91 21.16
N THR A 128 -3.10 12.70 20.45
CA THR A 128 -4.57 12.72 20.57
C THR A 128 -5.26 11.79 19.55
N ALA A 129 -4.56 11.34 18.53
CA ALA A 129 -5.14 10.47 17.50
C ALA A 129 -5.69 9.13 18.04
N PRO A 130 -5.02 8.44 19.00
CA PRO A 130 -5.54 7.20 19.57
C PRO A 130 -6.91 7.34 20.26
N GLU A 131 -7.17 8.51 20.88
CA GLU A 131 -8.45 8.80 21.52
C GLU A 131 -9.56 9.08 20.50
N LYS A 132 -9.21 9.73 19.39
CA LYS A 132 -10.14 10.03 18.28
C LYS A 132 -10.48 8.79 17.44
N HIS A 133 -9.58 7.79 17.44
CA HIS A 133 -9.70 6.56 16.66
C HIS A 133 -9.57 5.30 17.55
N PRO A 134 -10.52 5.08 18.48
CA PRO A 134 -10.42 4.04 19.52
C PRO A 134 -10.36 2.63 18.94
N GLN A 135 -10.97 2.37 17.79
CA GLN A 135 -10.95 1.06 17.13
C GLN A 135 -9.53 0.71 16.64
N MET A 136 -8.84 1.65 16.03
CA MET A 136 -7.45 1.50 15.59
C MET A 136 -6.51 1.34 16.79
N SER A 137 -6.78 2.08 17.86
CA SER A 137 -6.03 1.99 19.12
C SER A 137 -6.18 0.61 19.76
N GLN A 138 -7.40 0.07 19.82
CA GLN A 138 -7.68 -1.28 20.33
C GLN A 138 -7.04 -2.37 19.46
N ALA A 139 -7.01 -2.19 18.16
CA ALA A 139 -6.30 -3.09 17.24
C ALA A 139 -4.77 -3.00 17.35
N GLY A 140 -4.23 -2.04 18.11
CA GLY A 140 -2.79 -1.90 18.31
C GLY A 140 -2.05 -1.18 17.18
N LEU A 141 -2.75 -0.60 16.21
CA LEU A 141 -2.15 0.03 15.02
C LEU A 141 -1.22 1.20 15.40
N PHE A 142 -1.66 2.08 16.31
CA PHE A 142 -0.81 3.18 16.79
C PHE A 142 0.45 2.68 17.52
N LYS A 143 0.34 1.58 18.26
CA LYS A 143 1.50 0.99 18.94
C LYS A 143 2.50 0.45 17.92
N LEU A 144 2.03 -0.27 16.91
CA LEU A 144 2.88 -0.81 15.85
C LEU A 144 3.57 0.31 15.06
N ALA A 145 2.80 1.30 14.59
CA ALA A 145 3.32 2.44 13.85
C ALA A 145 4.39 3.19 14.66
N ASN A 146 4.12 3.49 15.93
CA ASN A 146 5.09 4.17 16.81
C ASN A 146 6.33 3.30 17.10
N SER A 147 6.19 1.99 17.20
CA SER A 147 7.34 1.08 17.34
C SER A 147 8.21 1.12 16.08
N ALA A 148 7.61 1.08 14.90
CA ALA A 148 8.34 1.22 13.63
C ALA A 148 9.03 2.59 13.53
N LEU A 149 8.33 3.69 13.83
CA LEU A 149 8.91 5.03 13.82
C LEU A 149 10.07 5.14 14.82
N THR A 150 9.94 4.57 16.01
CA THR A 150 11.01 4.56 17.03
C THR A 150 12.26 3.82 16.53
N ALA A 151 12.09 2.65 15.90
CA ALA A 151 13.19 1.86 15.36
C ALA A 151 13.98 2.60 14.27
N TYR A 152 13.32 3.48 13.54
CA TYR A 152 13.94 4.28 12.46
C TYR A 152 14.16 5.76 12.84
N ALA A 153 13.88 6.18 14.08
CA ALA A 153 13.90 7.58 14.49
C ALA A 153 15.06 8.44 13.97
N PRO A 154 16.33 7.97 14.01
CA PRO A 154 17.44 8.79 13.50
C PRO A 154 17.49 8.87 11.96
N ARG A 155 16.68 8.09 11.26
CA ARG A 155 16.71 7.96 9.80
C ARG A 155 15.32 8.09 9.16
N ILE A 156 14.44 8.90 9.75
CA ILE A 156 13.14 9.22 9.16
C ILE A 156 13.27 10.49 8.32
N LYS A 157 12.72 10.45 7.11
CA LYS A 157 12.56 11.61 6.24
C LYS A 157 11.08 11.74 5.85
N ALA A 158 10.39 12.60 6.56
CA ALA A 158 9.06 13.03 6.14
C ALA A 158 9.18 14.02 4.96
N LEU A 159 8.35 13.84 3.96
CA LEU A 159 8.40 14.60 2.72
C LEU A 159 7.05 15.31 2.48
N PRO A 160 7.05 16.51 1.88
CA PRO A 160 5.80 17.14 1.46
C PRO A 160 5.13 16.33 0.34
N ALA A 161 3.86 16.64 0.10
CA ALA A 161 3.13 16.10 -1.03
C ALA A 161 3.85 16.36 -2.36
N ASP A 162 3.74 15.46 -3.31
CA ASP A 162 4.39 15.50 -4.64
C ASP A 162 5.93 15.58 -4.60
N ALA A 163 6.55 15.24 -3.48
CA ALA A 163 8.00 15.30 -3.36
C ALA A 163 8.69 14.15 -4.10
N HIS A 164 9.85 14.48 -4.66
CA HIS A 164 10.79 13.46 -5.12
C HIS A 164 11.49 12.81 -3.91
N VAL A 165 11.40 11.49 -3.79
CA VAL A 165 12.15 10.71 -2.81
C VAL A 165 13.60 10.55 -3.25
N ILE A 166 13.76 10.13 -4.50
CA ILE A 166 15.02 10.04 -5.27
C ILE A 166 14.72 10.37 -6.73
N PRO A 167 15.72 10.67 -7.56
CA PRO A 167 15.51 10.93 -8.99
C PRO A 167 14.70 9.81 -9.66
N GLY A 168 13.54 10.17 -10.22
CA GLY A 168 12.61 9.26 -10.88
C GLY A 168 11.69 8.49 -9.94
N VAL A 169 11.61 8.83 -8.65
CA VAL A 169 10.64 8.27 -7.70
C VAL A 169 10.01 9.40 -6.88
N SER A 170 8.69 9.48 -6.89
CA SER A 170 7.93 10.53 -6.22
C SER A 170 6.81 9.95 -5.37
N LEU A 171 6.47 10.64 -4.26
CA LEU A 171 5.22 10.44 -3.54
C LEU A 171 4.11 11.18 -4.30
N ILE A 172 2.96 10.54 -4.44
CA ILE A 172 1.76 11.14 -5.03
C ILE A 172 0.68 11.12 -3.94
N PRO A 173 0.14 12.28 -3.53
CA PRO A 173 -0.88 12.32 -2.48
C PRO A 173 -2.16 11.63 -2.96
N LEU A 174 -2.60 10.62 -2.21
CA LEU A 174 -3.79 9.83 -2.47
C LEU A 174 -4.57 9.64 -1.15
N HIS A 175 -4.89 10.76 -0.50
CA HIS A 175 -5.44 10.82 0.84
C HIS A 175 -6.85 10.20 0.94
N GLY A 176 -7.23 9.79 2.14
CA GLY A 176 -8.55 9.29 2.49
C GLY A 176 -8.52 7.92 3.16
N HIS A 177 -7.76 6.98 2.63
CA HIS A 177 -7.50 5.71 3.30
C HIS A 177 -6.78 5.93 4.64
N THR A 178 -5.72 6.70 4.64
CA THR A 178 -5.20 7.43 5.81
C THR A 178 -5.04 8.91 5.46
N PRO A 179 -4.86 9.81 6.45
CA PRO A 179 -4.72 11.25 6.20
C PRO A 179 -3.54 11.62 5.30
N GLY A 180 -2.45 10.85 5.37
CA GLY A 180 -1.24 11.09 4.57
C GLY A 180 -0.95 10.00 3.55
N HIS A 181 -1.92 9.14 3.24
CA HIS A 181 -1.75 8.07 2.27
C HIS A 181 -1.20 8.58 0.94
N SER A 182 -0.19 7.90 0.42
CA SER A 182 0.52 8.27 -0.80
C SER A 182 0.67 7.07 -1.74
N GLY A 183 0.51 7.31 -3.03
CA GLY A 183 1.03 6.41 -4.06
C GLY A 183 2.51 6.68 -4.31
N ILE A 184 3.20 5.74 -4.92
CA ILE A 184 4.60 5.88 -5.32
C ILE A 184 4.69 5.79 -6.84
N GLN A 185 5.03 6.91 -7.48
CA GLN A 185 5.24 6.96 -8.92
C GLN A 185 6.71 6.77 -9.24
N ILE A 186 6.99 5.87 -10.18
CA ILE A 186 8.33 5.53 -10.63
C ILE A 186 8.42 5.85 -12.13
N GLU A 187 9.45 6.60 -12.51
CA GLU A 187 9.72 6.97 -13.89
C GLU A 187 11.12 6.52 -14.32
N SER A 188 11.20 5.78 -15.42
CA SER A 188 12.46 5.29 -15.95
C SER A 188 12.34 5.00 -17.44
N GLY A 189 13.27 5.54 -18.24
CA GLY A 189 13.32 5.25 -19.68
C GLY A 189 12.04 5.63 -20.44
N GLY A 190 11.36 6.69 -20.02
CA GLY A 190 10.11 7.14 -20.63
C GLY A 190 8.87 6.33 -20.21
N GLN A 191 9.03 5.31 -19.37
CA GLN A 191 7.92 4.54 -18.80
C GLN A 191 7.57 5.05 -17.39
N ARG A 192 6.28 4.97 -17.04
CA ARG A 192 5.76 5.34 -15.73
C ARG A 192 5.03 4.15 -15.13
N VAL A 193 5.27 3.94 -13.83
CA VAL A 193 4.55 2.95 -13.01
C VAL A 193 4.05 3.65 -11.75
N LEU A 194 2.79 3.47 -11.42
CA LEU A 194 2.22 3.91 -10.16
C LEU A 194 1.93 2.70 -9.28
N ILE A 195 2.51 2.68 -8.09
CA ILE A 195 2.09 1.82 -7.00
C ILE A 195 1.08 2.63 -6.20
N TRP A 196 -0.22 2.33 -6.32
CA TRP A 196 -1.30 3.20 -5.85
C TRP A 196 -1.64 3.07 -4.37
N GLY A 197 -0.85 2.25 -3.60
CA GLY A 197 -1.16 1.97 -2.20
C GLY A 197 -2.54 1.32 -2.06
N ASP A 198 -3.31 1.77 -1.09
CA ASP A 198 -4.60 1.22 -0.71
C ASP A 198 -5.80 2.01 -1.23
N VAL A 199 -5.62 2.77 -2.31
CA VAL A 199 -6.76 3.36 -3.03
C VAL A 199 -7.69 2.27 -3.56
N ILE A 200 -7.11 1.14 -3.98
CA ILE A 200 -7.82 -0.07 -4.40
C ILE A 200 -7.30 -1.25 -3.59
N HIS A 201 -8.16 -1.86 -2.78
CA HIS A 201 -7.88 -3.13 -2.11
C HIS A 201 -8.32 -4.31 -2.98
N SER A 202 -9.52 -4.28 -3.52
CA SER A 202 -10.00 -5.35 -4.38
C SER A 202 -10.16 -4.89 -5.81
N THR A 203 -9.33 -5.44 -6.69
CA THR A 203 -9.48 -5.24 -8.14
C THR A 203 -10.78 -5.85 -8.67
N LEU A 204 -11.32 -6.90 -8.03
CA LEU A 204 -12.57 -7.53 -8.41
C LEU A 204 -13.79 -6.67 -8.06
N LEU A 205 -13.74 -5.96 -6.94
CA LEU A 205 -14.87 -5.19 -6.42
C LEU A 205 -14.75 -3.71 -6.74
N GLN A 206 -13.68 -3.05 -6.30
CA GLN A 206 -13.57 -1.60 -6.35
C GLN A 206 -13.23 -1.06 -7.74
N LEU A 207 -12.65 -1.84 -8.64
CA LEU A 207 -12.56 -1.43 -10.04
C LEU A 207 -13.95 -1.45 -10.70
N ARG A 208 -14.72 -2.50 -10.49
CA ARG A 208 -16.06 -2.61 -11.07
C ARG A 208 -17.07 -1.66 -10.44
N TYR A 209 -16.93 -1.43 -9.14
CA TYR A 209 -17.79 -0.58 -8.33
C TYR A 209 -16.95 0.46 -7.56
N PRO A 210 -16.44 1.50 -8.21
CA PRO A 210 -15.49 2.45 -7.59
C PRO A 210 -16.06 3.17 -6.35
N HIS A 211 -17.39 3.23 -6.26
CA HIS A 211 -18.10 3.86 -5.13
C HIS A 211 -18.19 2.98 -3.87
N TRP A 212 -17.63 1.77 -3.90
CA TRP A 212 -17.61 0.92 -2.73
C TRP A 212 -16.41 1.25 -1.86
N SER A 213 -16.68 1.60 -0.59
CA SER A 213 -15.68 1.83 0.43
C SER A 213 -15.42 0.55 1.23
N ILE A 214 -14.29 0.51 1.87
CA ILE A 214 -13.91 -0.56 2.80
C ILE A 214 -13.88 -0.02 4.23
N GLY A 215 -14.01 -0.91 5.21
CA GLY A 215 -14.03 -0.52 6.63
C GLY A 215 -12.71 0.04 7.17
N PHE A 216 -11.63 -0.02 6.39
CA PHE A 216 -10.32 0.54 6.75
C PHE A 216 -10.11 1.97 6.27
N ASP A 217 -10.98 2.51 5.39
CA ASP A 217 -10.89 3.90 4.96
C ASP A 217 -11.20 4.82 6.15
N MET A 218 -10.23 5.62 6.57
CA MET A 218 -10.37 6.53 7.72
C MET A 218 -11.30 7.72 7.40
N ASP A 219 -11.22 8.25 6.19
CA ASP A 219 -12.19 9.17 5.60
C ASP A 219 -12.78 8.53 4.34
N PRO A 220 -13.91 7.81 4.46
CA PRO A 220 -14.50 7.11 3.31
C PRO A 220 -14.94 8.04 2.18
N VAL A 221 -15.29 9.28 2.49
CA VAL A 221 -15.70 10.27 1.48
C VAL A 221 -14.50 10.73 0.67
N GLN A 222 -13.41 11.07 1.34
CA GLN A 222 -12.16 11.46 0.68
C GLN A 222 -11.53 10.27 -0.07
N ALA A 223 -11.53 9.07 0.52
CA ALA A 223 -11.01 7.86 -0.13
C ALA A 223 -11.76 7.54 -1.43
N LEU A 224 -13.09 7.70 -1.40
CA LEU A 224 -13.94 7.55 -2.59
C LEU A 224 -13.58 8.58 -3.68
N ASP A 225 -13.51 9.86 -3.33
CA ASP A 225 -13.16 10.92 -4.28
C ASP A 225 -11.78 10.69 -4.89
N THR A 226 -10.80 10.36 -4.05
CA THR A 226 -9.44 10.00 -4.48
C THR A 226 -9.45 8.82 -5.46
N ARG A 227 -10.19 7.76 -5.15
CA ARG A 227 -10.30 6.55 -5.98
C ARG A 227 -10.90 6.86 -7.34
N VAL A 228 -12.03 7.55 -7.37
CA VAL A 228 -12.73 7.87 -8.63
C VAL A 228 -11.85 8.73 -9.52
N ARG A 229 -11.27 9.81 -8.99
CA ARG A 229 -10.37 10.68 -9.78
C ARG A 229 -9.13 9.94 -10.28
N LEU A 230 -8.55 9.08 -9.44
CA LEU A 230 -7.38 8.30 -9.85
C LEU A 230 -7.74 7.35 -10.99
N LEU A 231 -8.84 6.62 -10.89
CA LEU A 231 -9.25 5.67 -11.93
C LEU A 231 -9.61 6.37 -13.25
N GLU A 232 -10.31 7.52 -13.18
CA GLU A 232 -10.57 8.36 -14.37
C GLU A 232 -9.27 8.80 -15.04
N ARG A 233 -8.31 9.28 -14.26
CA ARG A 233 -7.00 9.67 -14.76
C ARG A 233 -6.27 8.50 -15.42
N LEU A 234 -6.17 7.36 -14.73
CA LEU A 234 -5.45 6.18 -15.20
C LEU A 234 -6.07 5.55 -16.45
N ALA A 235 -7.39 5.62 -16.59
CA ALA A 235 -8.07 5.13 -17.80
C ALA A 235 -7.81 5.99 -19.04
N ASN A 236 -7.33 7.24 -18.85
CA ASN A 236 -6.99 8.18 -19.93
C ASN A 236 -5.47 8.33 -20.15
N GLU A 237 -4.65 7.80 -19.24
CA GLU A 237 -3.19 7.84 -19.32
C GLU A 237 -2.62 6.45 -19.62
N ASP A 238 -1.59 6.39 -20.47
CA ASP A 238 -0.82 5.16 -20.68
C ASP A 238 0.20 4.99 -19.54
N MET A 239 -0.32 4.63 -18.34
CA MET A 239 0.48 4.42 -17.14
C MET A 239 0.26 3.00 -16.62
N LEU A 240 1.35 2.29 -16.36
CA LEU A 240 1.31 1.02 -15.66
C LEU A 240 0.95 1.25 -14.19
N VAL A 241 0.11 0.37 -13.64
CA VAL A 241 -0.26 0.42 -12.23
C VAL A 241 -0.15 -0.94 -11.57
N THR A 242 0.13 -0.91 -10.28
CA THR A 242 0.08 -2.05 -9.37
C THR A 242 -0.20 -1.53 -7.95
N GLY A 243 -0.32 -2.42 -6.98
CA GLY A 243 -0.50 -2.06 -5.58
C GLY A 243 -0.30 -3.23 -4.64
N PRO A 244 -0.29 -2.97 -3.33
CA PRO A 244 -0.13 -4.00 -2.30
C PRO A 244 -1.14 -5.14 -2.46
N HIS A 245 -2.38 -4.82 -2.83
CA HIS A 245 -3.47 -5.79 -2.98
C HIS A 245 -3.75 -6.17 -4.44
N VAL A 246 -2.78 -6.04 -5.34
CA VAL A 246 -2.92 -6.33 -6.77
C VAL A 246 -2.10 -7.54 -7.18
N MET A 247 -2.73 -8.47 -7.92
CA MET A 247 -2.08 -9.73 -8.36
C MET A 247 -1.09 -9.57 -9.52
N GLY A 248 -0.87 -8.36 -10.04
CA GLY A 248 0.03 -8.14 -11.16
C GLY A 248 0.25 -6.67 -11.43
N ILE A 249 0.73 -6.36 -12.62
CA ILE A 249 0.90 -4.99 -13.13
C ILE A 249 0.12 -4.87 -14.44
N GLY A 250 -0.50 -3.74 -14.70
CA GLY A 250 -1.30 -3.56 -15.90
C GLY A 250 -1.73 -2.12 -16.12
N HIS A 251 -2.64 -1.93 -17.08
CA HIS A 251 -3.25 -0.64 -17.39
C HIS A 251 -4.73 -0.66 -16.98
N VAL A 252 -5.21 0.45 -16.43
CA VAL A 252 -6.62 0.64 -16.13
C VAL A 252 -7.37 1.03 -17.40
N HIS A 253 -8.49 0.35 -17.67
CA HIS A 253 -9.38 0.66 -18.78
C HIS A 253 -10.81 0.82 -18.27
N THR A 254 -11.58 1.69 -18.93
CA THR A 254 -13.03 1.72 -18.69
C THR A 254 -13.65 0.41 -19.22
N CYS A 255 -14.59 -0.12 -18.47
CA CYS A 255 -15.36 -1.30 -18.92
C CYS A 255 -16.86 -0.97 -19.06
N CYS A 256 -17.61 -1.92 -19.64
CA CYS A 256 -19.06 -1.83 -19.75
C CYS A 256 -19.71 -1.65 -18.37
N ALA A 257 -20.78 -0.85 -18.28
CA ALA A 257 -21.54 -0.53 -17.08
C ALA A 257 -20.88 0.51 -16.12
N GLY A 258 -19.94 1.32 -16.59
CA GLY A 258 -19.43 2.47 -15.84
C GLY A 258 -18.39 2.18 -14.78
N GLY A 259 -17.83 0.97 -14.78
CA GLY A 259 -16.67 0.60 -13.95
C GLY A 259 -15.38 0.58 -14.74
N TYR A 260 -14.36 0.01 -14.11
CA TYR A 260 -13.02 -0.15 -14.67
C TYR A 260 -12.56 -1.61 -14.63
N GLU A 261 -11.55 -1.93 -15.41
CA GLU A 261 -10.84 -3.22 -15.36
C GLU A 261 -9.33 -2.97 -15.40
N LEU A 262 -8.56 -3.86 -14.76
CA LEU A 262 -7.10 -3.89 -14.86
C LEU A 262 -6.69 -4.95 -15.88
N LYS A 263 -6.16 -4.51 -17.03
CA LYS A 263 -5.59 -5.41 -18.02
C LYS A 263 -4.12 -5.63 -17.70
N LEU A 264 -3.84 -6.83 -17.19
CA LEU A 264 -2.49 -7.21 -16.83
C LEU A 264 -1.58 -7.31 -18.05
N VAL A 265 -0.37 -6.82 -17.93
CA VAL A 265 0.68 -7.05 -18.92
C VAL A 265 1.29 -8.43 -18.70
N SER A 266 1.50 -9.17 -19.80
CA SER A 266 2.19 -10.45 -19.75
C SER A 266 3.64 -10.24 -19.29
N ARG A 267 4.15 -11.11 -18.42
CA ARG A 267 5.60 -11.18 -18.19
C ARG A 267 6.25 -11.64 -19.49
N THR A 268 7.01 -10.77 -20.13
CA THR A 268 7.91 -11.15 -21.22
C THR A 268 9.15 -11.79 -20.66
#